data_52f65eb67ffab805e9e9856ba40b6e3f
#
_entry.id   52f65eb67ffab805e9e9856ba40b6e3f
#
_cell.length_a   1.000
_cell.length_b   1.000
_cell.length_c   1.000
_cell.angle_alpha   90.00
_cell.angle_beta   90.00
_cell.angle_gamma   90.00
#
_symmetry.space_group_name_H-M   'P 1'
#
loop_
_entity.id
_entity.type
_entity.pdbx_description
1 polymer ?
#
loop_
_entity_poly.entity_id
_entity_poly.type
_entity_poly.pdbx_seq_one_letter_code
_entity_poly.pdbx_strand_id
1 'polypeptide(L)'
;MRTALRIVLGLLIILGAAYGAYSIFNSKKKPKPKIKKEVKIVQVDTVKNTTVPIIIPAQGNLQAKDRIELYAEVSGVFKPVNKLFRTGQEYKAGETIILIDNTEFYAQVQSLRSSLNNQITALMPDLRLDYPESFQQWQDYLNNWNINAATAALPEPKSDKEKYYITGRNIYTTYYNIKNLEQRLGKYRIRAPFTGTLTEANVTEGTLVRNGQLLGEFIKSGTYELPVAVSSEFADLLKVGEKVALENVTRTKTYTGTITRINAKIDQASQTIDAIIEVSDADLKEGMFVQAQLEAEKIDQAIEISRSLLQNDKALFTVQDSVLKLMEVNPVYFSDKTAVIKDVPDNTVIIQSLYQVLMKACL
;
A
#
# COMPACT_ATOMS: atom_id res chain seq x y z
N MET A 1 41.46 -92.98 57.95
CA MET A 1 40.05 -92.69 57.65
C MET A 1 39.69 -91.24 57.36
N ARG A 2 40.28 -90.24 58.03
CA ARG A 2 39.94 -88.87 57.87
C ARG A 2 40.37 -88.24 56.52
N THR A 3 41.40 -88.74 55.81
CA THR A 3 41.90 -88.20 54.53
C THR A 3 41.05 -88.72 53.39
N ALA A 4 40.56 -90.00 53.42
CA ALA A 4 39.67 -90.56 52.36
C ALA A 4 38.34 -89.82 52.34
N LEU A 5 37.79 -89.41 53.47
CA LEU A 5 36.51 -88.70 53.55
C LEU A 5 36.59 -87.34 52.96
N ARG A 6 37.76 -86.62 53.12
CA ARG A 6 38.00 -85.25 52.49
C ARG A 6 38.12 -85.32 50.96
N ILE A 7 38.75 -86.42 50.46
CA ILE A 7 38.86 -86.60 48.98
C ILE A 7 37.50 -86.92 48.36
N VAL A 8 36.66 -87.75 49.04
CA VAL A 8 35.30 -88.06 48.56
C VAL A 8 34.44 -86.77 48.57
N LEU A 9 34.54 -85.93 49.60
CA LEU A 9 33.81 -84.73 49.73
C LEU A 9 34.21 -83.70 48.63
N GLY A 10 35.53 -83.57 48.33
CA GLY A 10 36.05 -82.71 47.27
C GLY A 10 35.57 -83.16 45.90
N LEU A 11 35.53 -84.46 45.64
CA LEU A 11 35.00 -85.02 44.34
C LEU A 11 33.51 -84.76 44.16
N LEU A 12 32.72 -84.87 45.26
CA LEU A 12 31.28 -84.55 45.20
C LEU A 12 31.03 -83.08 44.93
N ILE A 13 31.82 -82.16 45.44
CA ILE A 13 31.70 -80.73 45.15
C ILE A 13 32.07 -80.41 43.69
N ILE A 14 33.08 -81.04 43.13
CA ILE A 14 33.50 -80.88 41.75
C ILE A 14 32.42 -81.43 40.81
N LEU A 15 31.82 -82.61 41.09
CA LEU A 15 30.72 -83.22 40.35
C LEU A 15 29.48 -82.32 40.42
N GLY A 16 29.15 -81.79 41.58
CA GLY A 16 28.02 -80.86 41.76
C GLY A 16 28.23 -79.55 40.96
N ALA A 17 29.43 -78.98 40.95
CA ALA A 17 29.77 -77.78 40.16
C ALA A 17 29.71 -78.11 38.65
N ALA A 18 30.23 -79.24 38.20
CA ALA A 18 30.15 -79.68 36.80
C ALA A 18 28.70 -79.90 36.33
N TYR A 19 27.88 -80.46 37.20
CA TYR A 19 26.43 -80.68 36.92
C TYR A 19 25.69 -79.30 36.87
N GLY A 20 25.98 -78.39 37.75
CA GLY A 20 25.46 -77.02 37.75
C GLY A 20 25.84 -76.23 36.50
N ALA A 21 27.09 -76.36 36.10
CA ALA A 21 27.59 -75.69 34.87
C ALA A 21 26.93 -76.33 33.61
N TYR A 22 26.76 -77.66 33.57
CA TYR A 22 26.10 -78.37 32.48
C TYR A 22 24.61 -77.97 32.40
N SER A 23 23.92 -77.84 33.53
CA SER A 23 22.52 -77.42 33.62
C SER A 23 22.32 -75.96 33.13
N ILE A 24 23.20 -75.07 33.51
CA ILE A 24 23.18 -73.64 33.04
C ILE A 24 23.51 -73.58 31.55
N PHE A 25 24.48 -74.32 31.05
CA PHE A 25 24.85 -74.35 29.66
C PHE A 25 23.73 -74.92 28.75
N ASN A 26 23.01 -75.92 29.27
CA ASN A 26 21.94 -76.54 28.54
C ASN A 26 20.58 -75.85 28.75
N SER A 27 20.51 -74.83 29.54
CA SER A 27 19.32 -74.01 29.67
C SER A 27 19.03 -73.39 28.29
N LYS A 28 18.02 -73.83 27.67
CA LYS A 28 17.57 -73.36 26.37
C LYS A 28 17.43 -71.85 26.45
N LYS A 29 18.25 -71.09 25.66
CA LYS A 29 18.09 -69.67 25.50
C LYS A 29 16.63 -69.39 25.16
N LYS A 30 15.94 -68.64 26.04
CA LYS A 30 14.55 -68.18 25.75
C LYS A 30 14.54 -67.53 24.38
N PRO A 31 13.64 -67.92 23.48
CA PRO A 31 13.58 -67.25 22.19
C PRO A 31 13.36 -65.78 22.38
N LYS A 32 14.22 -64.93 21.75
CA LYS A 32 14.06 -63.48 21.76
C LYS A 32 12.60 -63.17 21.36
N PRO A 33 11.88 -62.31 22.10
CA PRO A 33 10.51 -61.99 21.78
C PRO A 33 10.50 -61.47 20.34
N LYS A 34 9.70 -62.10 19.48
CA LYS A 34 9.45 -61.56 18.14
C LYS A 34 8.76 -60.22 18.37
N ILE A 35 9.46 -59.10 18.01
CA ILE A 35 8.89 -57.78 17.99
C ILE A 35 7.68 -57.89 17.06
N LYS A 36 6.46 -57.88 17.60
CA LYS A 36 5.26 -57.73 16.82
C LYS A 36 5.40 -56.37 16.12
N LYS A 37 5.52 -56.36 14.80
CA LYS A 37 5.40 -55.13 14.02
C LYS A 37 4.02 -54.57 14.32
N GLU A 38 3.94 -53.54 15.16
CA GLU A 38 2.70 -52.80 15.35
C GLU A 38 2.37 -52.09 14.02
N VAL A 39 1.27 -52.47 13.44
CA VAL A 39 0.74 -51.77 12.25
C VAL A 39 0.12 -50.48 12.76
N LYS A 40 0.76 -49.35 12.47
CA LYS A 40 0.20 -48.03 12.77
C LYS A 40 -0.71 -47.61 11.63
N ILE A 41 -1.94 -47.22 11.96
CA ILE A 41 -2.89 -46.66 11.00
C ILE A 41 -2.51 -45.17 10.83
N VAL A 42 -2.22 -44.76 9.61
CA VAL A 42 -1.92 -43.37 9.24
C VAL A 42 -2.93 -42.90 8.20
N GLN A 43 -3.37 -41.68 8.29
CA GLN A 43 -4.17 -41.04 7.25
C GLN A 43 -3.23 -40.65 6.10
N VAL A 44 -3.65 -41.02 4.90
CA VAL A 44 -2.88 -40.78 3.68
C VAL A 44 -3.70 -39.97 2.68
N ASP A 45 -3.03 -39.26 1.82
CA ASP A 45 -3.60 -38.57 0.68
C ASP A 45 -2.83 -38.96 -0.59
N THR A 46 -3.49 -38.80 -1.73
CA THR A 46 -2.89 -39.14 -3.02
C THR A 46 -2.58 -37.87 -3.80
N VAL A 47 -1.33 -37.71 -4.18
CA VAL A 47 -0.85 -36.57 -4.96
C VAL A 47 -1.60 -36.52 -6.30
N LYS A 48 -2.15 -35.33 -6.57
CA LYS A 48 -2.65 -34.90 -7.87
C LYS A 48 -2.00 -33.58 -8.22
N ASN A 49 -1.12 -33.57 -9.18
CA ASN A 49 -0.48 -32.36 -9.64
C ASN A 49 -1.51 -31.46 -10.32
N THR A 50 -1.50 -30.20 -9.93
CA THR A 50 -2.35 -29.14 -10.48
C THR A 50 -1.52 -27.88 -10.72
N THR A 51 -2.14 -26.86 -11.31
CA THR A 51 -1.56 -25.52 -11.32
C THR A 51 -1.87 -24.85 -9.99
N VAL A 52 -0.84 -24.59 -9.18
CA VAL A 52 -0.95 -23.97 -7.86
C VAL A 52 -0.51 -22.50 -7.93
N PRO A 53 -1.39 -21.54 -7.61
CA PRO A 53 -1.00 -20.13 -7.53
C PRO A 53 -0.14 -19.87 -6.29
N ILE A 54 0.96 -19.15 -6.43
CA ILE A 54 1.71 -18.60 -5.29
C ILE A 54 0.99 -17.35 -4.82
N ILE A 55 0.46 -17.38 -3.60
CA ILE A 55 -0.21 -16.25 -2.97
C ILE A 55 0.71 -15.67 -1.92
N ILE A 56 1.09 -14.40 -2.12
CA ILE A 56 1.90 -13.64 -1.17
C ILE A 56 0.94 -12.80 -0.33
N PRO A 57 0.79 -13.10 0.97
CA PRO A 57 0.01 -12.26 1.86
C PRO A 57 0.76 -10.96 2.13
N ALA A 58 0.09 -9.85 1.96
CA ALA A 58 0.60 -8.53 2.28
C ALA A 58 -0.47 -7.71 3.01
N GLN A 59 -0.07 -6.64 3.67
CA GLN A 59 -1.01 -5.84 4.44
C GLN A 59 -0.53 -4.39 4.52
N GLY A 60 -1.46 -3.48 4.71
CA GLY A 60 -1.14 -2.06 4.82
C GLY A 60 -2.34 -1.22 5.21
N ASN A 61 -2.11 0.08 5.31
CA ASN A 61 -3.15 1.07 5.55
C ASN A 61 -3.49 1.78 4.24
N LEU A 62 -4.78 1.94 3.97
CA LEU A 62 -5.27 2.70 2.83
C LEU A 62 -4.87 4.18 2.97
N GLN A 63 -4.38 4.75 1.90
CA GLN A 63 -4.06 6.17 1.76
C GLN A 63 -4.89 6.75 0.62
N ALA A 64 -5.42 7.97 0.78
CA ALA A 64 -6.10 8.62 -0.32
C ALA A 64 -5.13 8.85 -1.48
N LYS A 65 -5.54 8.48 -2.69
CA LYS A 65 -4.73 8.67 -3.91
C LYS A 65 -4.44 10.13 -4.19
N ASP A 66 -5.47 10.98 -4.06
CA ASP A 66 -5.38 12.42 -4.23
C ASP A 66 -5.50 13.08 -2.85
N ARG A 67 -4.39 13.59 -2.35
CA ARG A 67 -4.25 14.29 -1.07
C ARG A 67 -3.57 15.62 -1.30
N ILE A 68 -4.06 16.67 -0.66
CA ILE A 68 -3.45 17.98 -0.65
C ILE A 68 -3.42 18.58 0.75
N GLU A 69 -2.33 19.21 1.09
CA GLU A 69 -2.22 20.08 2.25
C GLU A 69 -2.62 21.50 1.85
N LEU A 70 -3.51 22.09 2.62
CA LEU A 70 -4.01 23.44 2.38
C LEU A 70 -3.13 24.44 3.13
N TYR A 71 -2.39 25.26 2.40
CA TYR A 71 -1.56 26.34 2.97
C TYR A 71 -2.14 27.71 2.65
N ALA A 72 -2.01 28.64 3.60
CA ALA A 72 -2.30 30.04 3.34
C ALA A 72 -1.17 30.66 2.50
N GLU A 73 -1.49 31.23 1.34
CA GLU A 73 -0.54 31.97 0.51
C GLU A 73 -0.55 33.49 0.82
N VAL A 74 -1.47 33.93 1.67
CA VAL A 74 -1.63 35.32 2.12
C VAL A 74 -1.98 35.35 3.59
N SER A 75 -1.73 36.50 4.25
CA SER A 75 -2.12 36.68 5.65
C SER A 75 -3.42 37.47 5.75
N GLY A 76 -4.25 37.15 6.77
CA GLY A 76 -5.49 37.87 7.06
C GLY A 76 -6.38 37.06 8.01
N VAL A 77 -7.53 37.59 8.38
CA VAL A 77 -8.48 36.91 9.27
C VAL A 77 -9.33 35.93 8.46
N PHE A 78 -9.47 34.71 8.93
CA PHE A 78 -10.37 33.70 8.34
C PHE A 78 -11.82 34.10 8.55
N LYS A 79 -12.53 34.40 7.47
CA LYS A 79 -13.95 34.78 7.49
C LYS A 79 -14.89 33.59 7.33
N PRO A 80 -16.10 33.64 7.91
CA PRO A 80 -17.09 32.60 7.71
C PRO A 80 -17.40 32.36 6.24
N VAL A 81 -17.63 31.09 5.90
CA VAL A 81 -18.07 30.61 4.59
C VAL A 81 -19.38 29.81 4.76
N ASN A 82 -19.98 29.39 3.65
CA ASN A 82 -21.26 28.66 3.70
C ASN A 82 -21.23 27.35 4.47
N LYS A 83 -20.06 26.67 4.52
CA LYS A 83 -19.84 25.43 5.26
C LYS A 83 -18.76 25.63 6.30
N LEU A 84 -18.94 25.02 7.46
CA LEU A 84 -17.94 25.07 8.53
C LEU A 84 -16.66 24.37 8.12
N PHE A 85 -15.52 24.97 8.36
CA PHE A 85 -14.21 24.37 8.16
C PHE A 85 -13.89 23.41 9.31
N ARG A 86 -14.32 22.15 9.15
CA ARG A 86 -14.17 21.09 10.17
C ARG A 86 -13.87 19.75 9.54
N THR A 87 -13.15 18.91 10.25
CA THR A 87 -12.87 17.52 9.86
C THR A 87 -14.15 16.75 9.54
N GLY A 88 -14.14 16.02 8.43
CA GLY A 88 -15.29 15.27 7.93
C GLY A 88 -16.23 16.09 7.02
N GLN A 89 -15.98 17.39 6.84
CA GLN A 89 -16.81 18.22 5.96
C GLN A 89 -16.46 17.96 4.50
N GLU A 90 -17.49 17.69 3.69
CA GLU A 90 -17.35 17.48 2.24
C GLU A 90 -17.52 18.80 1.46
N TYR A 91 -16.70 18.96 0.42
CA TYR A 91 -16.75 20.08 -0.52
C TYR A 91 -16.75 19.56 -1.96
N LYS A 92 -17.48 20.24 -2.83
CA LYS A 92 -17.46 19.99 -4.29
C LYS A 92 -16.33 20.75 -4.93
N ALA A 93 -15.84 20.25 -6.08
CA ALA A 93 -14.85 20.95 -6.90
C ALA A 93 -15.25 22.41 -7.15
N GLY A 94 -14.32 23.35 -6.93
CA GLY A 94 -14.51 24.80 -7.05
C GLY A 94 -15.24 25.47 -5.86
N GLU A 95 -15.80 24.72 -4.92
CA GLU A 95 -16.44 25.27 -3.71
C GLU A 95 -15.38 25.96 -2.82
N THR A 96 -15.75 27.07 -2.20
CA THR A 96 -14.83 27.79 -1.30
C THR A 96 -14.72 27.06 0.03
N ILE A 97 -13.49 26.63 0.35
CA ILE A 97 -13.15 25.99 1.63
C ILE A 97 -12.83 27.05 2.69
N ILE A 98 -11.99 28.04 2.33
CA ILE A 98 -11.54 29.10 3.22
C ILE A 98 -11.64 30.44 2.50
N LEU A 99 -12.13 31.45 3.20
CA LEU A 99 -12.11 32.84 2.78
C LEU A 99 -11.29 33.64 3.79
N ILE A 100 -10.20 34.25 3.33
CA ILE A 100 -9.38 35.16 4.13
C ILE A 100 -9.86 36.59 3.85
N ASP A 101 -9.93 37.44 4.85
CA ASP A 101 -10.33 38.83 4.68
C ASP A 101 -9.42 39.55 3.72
N ASN A 102 -9.98 40.03 2.64
CA ASN A 102 -9.30 40.74 1.56
C ASN A 102 -9.76 42.19 1.40
N THR A 103 -10.53 42.71 2.34
CA THR A 103 -11.22 44.01 2.21
C THR A 103 -10.25 45.16 1.90
N GLU A 104 -9.16 45.25 2.65
CA GLU A 104 -8.13 46.27 2.43
C GLU A 104 -7.39 46.05 1.10
N PHE A 105 -7.00 44.82 0.82
CA PHE A 105 -6.29 44.49 -0.41
C PHE A 105 -7.16 44.72 -1.66
N TYR A 106 -8.44 44.41 -1.57
CA TYR A 106 -9.40 44.66 -2.64
C TYR A 106 -9.55 46.18 -2.92
N ALA A 107 -9.61 47.01 -1.88
CA ALA A 107 -9.62 48.46 -2.03
C ALA A 107 -8.34 49.00 -2.74
N GLN A 108 -7.18 48.43 -2.45
CA GLN A 108 -5.94 48.73 -3.17
C GLN A 108 -6.03 48.38 -4.65
N VAL A 109 -6.57 47.21 -4.99
CA VAL A 109 -6.79 46.81 -6.39
C VAL A 109 -7.75 47.77 -7.10
N GLN A 110 -8.85 48.17 -6.46
CA GLN A 110 -9.80 49.13 -7.00
C GLN A 110 -9.15 50.49 -7.25
N SER A 111 -8.29 50.96 -6.34
CA SER A 111 -7.55 52.22 -6.51
C SER A 111 -6.66 52.22 -7.78
N LEU A 112 -5.94 51.10 -8.00
CA LEU A 112 -5.11 50.98 -9.20
C LEU A 112 -5.92 50.83 -10.48
N ARG A 113 -7.05 50.10 -10.43
CA ARG A 113 -7.99 50.02 -11.56
C ARG A 113 -8.52 51.44 -11.94
N SER A 114 -8.89 52.24 -10.92
CA SER A 114 -9.32 53.62 -11.15
C SER A 114 -8.21 54.44 -11.79
N SER A 115 -6.94 54.26 -11.32
CA SER A 115 -5.79 54.94 -11.91
C SER A 115 -5.59 54.55 -13.37
N LEU A 116 -5.69 53.29 -13.73
CA LEU A 116 -5.61 52.82 -15.15
C LEU A 116 -6.73 53.43 -16.01
N ASN A 117 -7.96 53.41 -15.49
CA ASN A 117 -9.09 54.04 -16.19
C ASN A 117 -8.86 55.51 -16.47
N ASN A 118 -8.35 56.27 -15.46
CA ASN A 118 -8.03 57.68 -15.63
C ASN A 118 -6.89 57.89 -16.65
N GLN A 119 -5.84 57.05 -16.61
CA GLN A 119 -4.75 57.12 -17.57
C GLN A 119 -5.26 56.89 -19.02
N ILE A 120 -6.08 55.85 -19.24
CA ILE A 120 -6.64 55.60 -20.56
C ILE A 120 -7.58 56.72 -20.99
N THR A 121 -8.42 57.23 -20.10
CA THR A 121 -9.30 58.37 -20.41
C THR A 121 -8.50 59.61 -20.86
N ALA A 122 -7.36 59.87 -20.22
CA ALA A 122 -6.49 60.99 -20.58
C ALA A 122 -5.83 60.83 -21.95
N LEU A 123 -5.72 59.58 -22.48
CA LEU A 123 -5.21 59.35 -23.86
C LEU A 123 -6.25 59.61 -24.95
N MET A 124 -7.54 59.58 -24.63
CA MET A 124 -8.60 59.58 -25.62
C MET A 124 -8.55 60.77 -26.60
N PRO A 125 -8.26 62.03 -26.18
CA PRO A 125 -8.08 63.13 -27.11
C PRO A 125 -6.97 62.92 -28.15
N ASP A 126 -5.80 62.44 -27.69
CA ASP A 126 -4.65 62.19 -28.57
C ASP A 126 -4.92 60.97 -29.50
N LEU A 127 -5.55 59.94 -28.97
CA LEU A 127 -5.94 58.74 -29.77
C LEU A 127 -6.93 59.15 -30.89
N ARG A 128 -7.83 60.07 -30.64
CA ARG A 128 -8.80 60.56 -31.64
C ARG A 128 -8.12 61.34 -32.76
N LEU A 129 -7.10 62.11 -32.45
CA LEU A 129 -6.39 62.98 -33.40
C LEU A 129 -5.30 62.25 -34.17
N ASP A 130 -4.44 61.52 -33.45
CA ASP A 130 -3.20 60.94 -33.97
C ASP A 130 -3.31 59.45 -34.37
N TYR A 131 -4.33 58.72 -33.83
CA TYR A 131 -4.54 57.30 -34.03
C TYR A 131 -6.04 56.97 -34.27
N PRO A 132 -6.70 57.59 -35.26
CA PRO A 132 -8.17 57.45 -35.43
C PRO A 132 -8.62 56.01 -35.68
N GLU A 133 -7.75 55.17 -36.24
CA GLU A 133 -8.07 53.75 -36.49
C GLU A 133 -8.19 52.95 -35.19
N SER A 134 -7.51 53.35 -34.14
CA SER A 134 -7.52 52.66 -32.84
C SER A 134 -8.49 53.30 -31.85
N PHE A 135 -8.97 54.48 -32.10
CA PHE A 135 -9.83 55.27 -31.19
C PHE A 135 -11.06 54.48 -30.74
N GLN A 136 -11.77 53.83 -31.68
CA GLN A 136 -13.01 53.11 -31.37
C GLN A 136 -12.77 51.98 -30.40
N GLN A 137 -11.71 51.17 -30.59
CA GLN A 137 -11.43 50.02 -29.70
C GLN A 137 -11.08 50.48 -28.26
N TRP A 138 -10.39 51.62 -28.09
CA TRP A 138 -10.13 52.18 -26.78
C TRP A 138 -11.37 52.80 -26.13
N GLN A 139 -12.26 53.40 -26.94
CA GLN A 139 -13.54 53.89 -26.48
C GLN A 139 -14.44 52.76 -26.00
N ASP A 140 -14.50 51.64 -26.77
CA ASP A 140 -15.27 50.47 -26.40
C ASP A 140 -14.70 49.82 -25.13
N TYR A 141 -13.39 49.78 -24.98
CA TYR A 141 -12.71 49.32 -23.74
C TYR A 141 -13.15 50.13 -22.52
N LEU A 142 -13.17 51.46 -22.59
CA LEU A 142 -13.64 52.33 -21.52
C LEU A 142 -15.15 52.21 -21.25
N ASN A 143 -15.95 52.08 -22.27
CA ASN A 143 -17.42 51.91 -22.14
C ASN A 143 -17.80 50.62 -21.42
N ASN A 144 -17.00 49.58 -21.59
CA ASN A 144 -17.18 48.29 -20.94
C ASN A 144 -16.43 48.17 -19.60
N TRP A 145 -15.84 49.26 -19.14
CA TRP A 145 -15.04 49.26 -17.91
C TRP A 145 -15.90 48.99 -16.69
N ASN A 146 -15.50 48.03 -15.85
CA ASN A 146 -16.11 47.76 -14.56
C ASN A 146 -15.02 47.61 -13.48
N ILE A 147 -14.97 48.57 -12.57
CA ILE A 147 -13.98 48.64 -11.49
C ILE A 147 -14.08 47.42 -10.53
N ASN A 148 -15.22 46.77 -10.44
CA ASN A 148 -15.46 45.63 -9.57
C ASN A 148 -15.16 44.30 -10.25
N ALA A 149 -14.99 44.28 -11.55
CA ALA A 149 -14.63 43.09 -12.32
C ALA A 149 -13.11 42.98 -12.54
N ALA A 150 -12.65 41.81 -12.94
CA ALA A 150 -11.27 41.61 -13.38
C ALA A 150 -10.98 42.52 -14.60
N THR A 151 -9.79 43.16 -14.61
CA THR A 151 -9.38 44.07 -15.70
C THR A 151 -9.30 43.29 -17.00
N ALA A 152 -10.06 43.71 -18.01
CA ALA A 152 -10.05 43.09 -19.33
C ALA A 152 -8.67 43.26 -20.02
N ALA A 153 -8.40 42.45 -21.04
CA ALA A 153 -7.19 42.65 -21.85
C ALA A 153 -7.20 44.00 -22.53
N LEU A 154 -6.05 44.68 -22.52
CA LEU A 154 -5.91 45.95 -23.24
C LEU A 154 -6.13 45.74 -24.76
N PRO A 155 -6.67 46.76 -25.48
CA PRO A 155 -6.70 46.72 -26.90
C PRO A 155 -5.31 46.58 -27.54
N GLU A 156 -5.20 45.83 -28.62
CA GLU A 156 -3.94 45.68 -29.35
C GLU A 156 -3.67 46.89 -30.20
N PRO A 157 -2.46 47.50 -30.11
CA PRO A 157 -2.12 48.65 -30.95
C PRO A 157 -2.04 48.24 -32.42
N LYS A 158 -2.61 49.07 -33.31
CA LYS A 158 -2.63 48.86 -34.77
C LYS A 158 -1.34 49.31 -35.45
N SER A 159 -0.46 50.04 -34.77
CA SER A 159 0.83 50.51 -35.31
C SER A 159 1.92 50.56 -34.23
N ASP A 160 3.18 50.48 -34.66
CA ASP A 160 4.33 50.64 -33.73
C ASP A 160 4.35 52.03 -33.10
N LYS A 161 3.92 53.07 -33.84
CA LYS A 161 3.80 54.44 -33.35
C LYS A 161 2.85 54.53 -32.18
N GLU A 162 1.67 53.89 -32.28
CA GLU A 162 0.69 53.79 -31.20
C GLU A 162 1.26 53.00 -30.00
N LYS A 163 1.90 51.88 -30.28
CA LYS A 163 2.54 51.07 -29.25
C LYS A 163 3.56 51.84 -28.41
N TYR A 164 4.41 52.59 -29.07
CA TYR A 164 5.40 53.44 -28.35
C TYR A 164 4.72 54.56 -27.55
N TYR A 165 3.66 55.16 -28.10
CA TYR A 165 2.88 56.17 -27.41
C TYR A 165 2.25 55.65 -26.12
N ILE A 166 1.54 54.51 -26.19
CA ILE A 166 0.90 53.86 -25.05
C ILE A 166 1.94 53.41 -24.01
N THR A 167 3.07 52.86 -24.46
CA THR A 167 4.18 52.48 -23.60
C THR A 167 4.75 53.68 -22.85
N GLY A 168 4.96 54.79 -23.55
CA GLY A 168 5.46 56.01 -22.94
C GLY A 168 4.53 56.65 -21.91
N ARG A 169 3.25 56.31 -21.94
CA ARG A 169 2.22 56.72 -20.95
C ARG A 169 2.05 55.77 -19.78
N ASN A 170 2.94 54.73 -19.66
CA ASN A 170 2.95 53.71 -18.58
C ASN A 170 1.66 52.84 -18.48
N ILE A 171 0.84 52.79 -19.53
CA ILE A 171 -0.40 52.00 -19.52
C ILE A 171 -0.12 50.51 -19.25
N TYR A 172 0.86 49.93 -19.98
CA TYR A 172 1.22 48.51 -19.78
C TYR A 172 1.75 48.24 -18.39
N THR A 173 2.56 49.12 -17.83
CA THR A 173 3.10 48.97 -16.47
C THR A 173 1.99 48.95 -15.44
N THR A 174 1.04 49.89 -15.51
CA THR A 174 -0.11 49.93 -14.60
C THR A 174 -1.01 48.69 -14.78
N TYR A 175 -1.27 48.31 -16.02
CA TYR A 175 -2.07 47.13 -16.33
C TYR A 175 -1.46 45.86 -15.74
N TYR A 176 -0.18 45.60 -15.96
CA TYR A 176 0.45 44.39 -15.43
C TYR A 176 0.61 44.41 -13.91
N ASN A 177 0.76 45.57 -13.30
CA ASN A 177 0.71 45.73 -11.85
C ASN A 177 -0.67 45.31 -11.30
N ILE A 178 -1.75 45.74 -11.95
CA ILE A 178 -3.10 45.34 -11.56
C ILE A 178 -3.27 43.80 -11.74
N LYS A 179 -2.81 43.25 -12.87
CA LYS A 179 -2.89 41.79 -13.09
C LYS A 179 -2.19 40.99 -12.00
N ASN A 180 -1.02 41.45 -11.57
CA ASN A 180 -0.30 40.80 -10.45
C ASN A 180 -1.13 40.82 -9.14
N LEU A 181 -1.69 42.02 -8.82
CA LEU A 181 -2.54 42.13 -7.63
C LEU A 181 -3.86 41.34 -7.75
N GLU A 182 -4.46 41.23 -8.93
CA GLU A 182 -5.64 40.40 -9.15
C GLU A 182 -5.33 38.93 -8.92
N GLN A 183 -4.19 38.42 -9.36
CA GLN A 183 -3.75 37.08 -9.07
C GLN A 183 -3.58 36.83 -7.57
N ARG A 184 -2.92 37.80 -6.90
CA ARG A 184 -2.77 37.73 -5.44
C ARG A 184 -4.11 37.82 -4.71
N LEU A 185 -5.10 38.59 -5.23
CA LEU A 185 -6.44 38.68 -4.70
C LEU A 185 -7.15 37.29 -4.76
N GLY A 186 -6.90 36.51 -5.81
CA GLY A 186 -7.40 35.14 -5.93
C GLY A 186 -6.97 34.22 -4.78
N LYS A 187 -5.77 34.45 -4.21
CA LYS A 187 -5.21 33.65 -3.11
C LYS A 187 -5.90 33.85 -1.77
N TYR A 188 -6.71 34.89 -1.61
CA TYR A 188 -7.55 35.09 -0.42
C TYR A 188 -8.75 34.11 -0.35
N ARG A 189 -9.01 33.39 -1.44
CA ARG A 189 -10.09 32.41 -1.52
C ARG A 189 -9.54 31.06 -1.91
N ILE A 190 -9.41 30.17 -0.94
CA ILE A 190 -8.97 28.80 -1.16
C ILE A 190 -10.19 27.97 -1.56
N ARG A 191 -10.11 27.30 -2.71
CA ARG A 191 -11.16 26.48 -3.29
C ARG A 191 -10.76 25.00 -3.31
N ALA A 192 -11.77 24.12 -3.23
CA ALA A 192 -11.57 22.69 -3.42
C ALA A 192 -11.13 22.40 -4.85
N PRO A 193 -9.98 21.80 -5.11
CA PRO A 193 -9.51 21.48 -6.47
C PRO A 193 -10.29 20.31 -7.08
N PHE A 194 -10.85 19.45 -6.24
CA PHE A 194 -11.71 18.32 -6.60
C PHE A 194 -12.80 18.13 -5.53
N THR A 195 -13.79 17.30 -5.80
CA THR A 195 -14.78 16.90 -4.81
C THR A 195 -14.13 15.95 -3.81
N GLY A 196 -14.22 16.27 -2.51
CA GLY A 196 -13.52 15.51 -1.46
C GLY A 196 -13.91 15.92 -0.06
N THR A 197 -13.17 15.44 0.91
CA THR A 197 -13.43 15.60 2.34
C THR A 197 -12.22 16.21 3.05
N LEU A 198 -12.50 17.12 3.99
CA LEU A 198 -11.46 17.68 4.86
C LEU A 198 -11.13 16.67 5.96
N THR A 199 -9.88 16.21 6.01
CA THR A 199 -9.38 15.25 7.02
C THR A 199 -8.77 15.92 8.22
N GLU A 200 -8.17 17.11 8.02
CA GLU A 200 -7.62 17.93 9.10
C GLU A 200 -8.07 19.39 8.97
N ALA A 201 -8.34 20.02 10.11
CA ALA A 201 -8.70 21.43 10.22
C ALA A 201 -7.89 22.05 11.37
N ASN A 202 -6.84 22.82 11.01
CA ASN A 202 -5.88 23.39 11.97
C ASN A 202 -6.19 24.83 12.36
N VAL A 203 -7.21 25.42 11.75
CA VAL A 203 -7.66 26.79 11.98
C VAL A 203 -9.19 26.85 12.10
N THR A 204 -9.66 27.90 12.76
CA THR A 204 -11.09 28.17 12.92
C THR A 204 -11.42 29.58 12.42
N GLU A 205 -12.69 29.80 12.10
CA GLU A 205 -13.18 31.14 11.74
C GLU A 205 -12.84 32.17 12.81
N GLY A 206 -12.47 33.36 12.38
CA GLY A 206 -12.00 34.45 13.26
C GLY A 206 -10.50 34.40 13.58
N THR A 207 -9.79 33.30 13.27
CA THR A 207 -8.35 33.19 13.49
C THR A 207 -7.57 34.01 12.47
N LEU A 208 -6.51 34.70 12.93
CA LEU A 208 -5.54 35.30 12.05
C LEU A 208 -4.62 34.23 11.45
N VAL A 209 -4.71 33.99 10.16
CA VAL A 209 -3.82 33.10 9.42
C VAL A 209 -2.63 33.87 8.84
N ARG A 210 -1.48 33.17 8.71
CA ARG A 210 -0.24 33.76 8.19
C ARG A 210 0.17 33.04 6.90
N ASN A 211 0.86 33.77 6.04
CA ASN A 211 1.46 33.17 4.84
C ASN A 211 2.37 31.99 5.21
N GLY A 212 2.23 30.86 4.52
CA GLY A 212 2.95 29.61 4.76
C GLY A 212 2.35 28.74 5.90
N GLN A 213 1.25 29.17 6.55
CA GLN A 213 0.61 28.38 7.60
C GLN A 213 -0.20 27.22 7.01
N LEU A 214 0.00 26.02 7.54
CA LEU A 214 -0.83 24.85 7.25
C LEU A 214 -2.22 25.07 7.87
N LEU A 215 -3.23 25.02 7.03
CA LEU A 215 -4.63 25.24 7.41
C LEU A 215 -5.38 23.93 7.65
N GLY A 216 -5.02 22.88 6.91
CA GLY A 216 -5.66 21.57 7.02
C GLY A 216 -5.25 20.65 5.89
N GLU A 217 -5.86 19.48 5.84
CA GLU A 217 -5.65 18.48 4.81
C GLU A 217 -6.98 18.11 4.13
N PHE A 218 -6.93 17.96 2.82
CA PHE A 218 -8.09 17.67 1.98
C PHE A 218 -7.82 16.50 1.06
N ILE A 219 -8.69 15.50 1.08
CA ILE A 219 -8.55 14.27 0.31
C ILE A 219 -9.72 14.07 -0.63
N LYS A 220 -9.47 13.36 -1.73
CA LYS A 220 -10.50 12.84 -2.61
C LYS A 220 -10.99 11.50 -2.09
N SER A 221 -12.27 11.42 -1.76
CA SER A 221 -12.90 10.20 -1.29
C SER A 221 -13.20 9.23 -2.45
N GLY A 222 -13.22 7.92 -2.14
CA GLY A 222 -13.65 6.87 -3.06
C GLY A 222 -12.56 6.15 -3.83
N THR A 223 -11.34 6.70 -3.91
CA THR A 223 -10.18 6.02 -4.52
C THR A 223 -8.98 6.09 -3.58
N TYR A 224 -8.44 4.94 -3.29
CA TYR A 224 -7.35 4.80 -2.32
C TYR A 224 -6.20 3.98 -2.89
N GLU A 225 -5.03 4.22 -2.40
CA GLU A 225 -3.83 3.42 -2.64
C GLU A 225 -3.48 2.64 -1.37
N LEU A 226 -3.13 1.39 -1.55
CA LEU A 226 -2.61 0.53 -0.50
C LEU A 226 -1.14 0.25 -0.79
N PRO A 227 -0.21 0.93 -0.14
CA PRO A 227 1.20 0.53 -0.18
C PRO A 227 1.36 -0.74 0.65
N VAL A 228 1.90 -1.79 0.03
CA VAL A 228 2.21 -3.06 0.68
C VAL A 228 3.68 -3.39 0.49
N ALA A 229 4.35 -3.77 1.57
CA ALA A 229 5.72 -4.22 1.54
C ALA A 229 5.76 -5.72 1.21
N VAL A 230 6.44 -6.08 0.13
CA VAL A 230 6.62 -7.46 -0.34
C VAL A 230 8.10 -7.80 -0.31
N SER A 231 8.47 -9.02 0.07
CA SER A 231 9.86 -9.46 0.04
C SER A 231 10.46 -9.27 -1.35
N SER A 232 11.68 -8.75 -1.40
CA SER A 232 12.41 -8.53 -2.67
C SER A 232 12.60 -9.82 -3.49
N GLU A 233 12.57 -10.97 -2.85
CA GLU A 233 12.62 -12.29 -3.48
C GLU A 233 11.43 -12.52 -4.44
N PHE A 234 10.27 -11.91 -4.16
CA PHE A 234 9.07 -12.06 -4.97
C PHE A 234 8.80 -10.85 -5.88
N ALA A 235 9.70 -9.87 -5.90
CA ALA A 235 9.52 -8.64 -6.67
C ALA A 235 9.31 -8.89 -8.17
N ASP A 236 10.10 -9.81 -8.74
CA ASP A 236 10.08 -10.15 -10.17
C ASP A 236 8.81 -10.93 -10.58
N LEU A 237 8.08 -11.48 -9.61
CA LEU A 237 6.84 -12.23 -9.83
C LEU A 237 5.60 -11.33 -9.87
N LEU A 238 5.72 -10.09 -9.38
CA LEU A 238 4.62 -9.12 -9.37
C LEU A 238 4.50 -8.42 -10.73
N LYS A 239 3.28 -8.24 -11.20
CA LYS A 239 3.00 -7.55 -12.47
C LYS A 239 2.05 -6.39 -12.28
N VAL A 240 2.42 -5.23 -12.84
CA VAL A 240 1.52 -4.08 -12.90
C VAL A 240 0.29 -4.43 -13.76
N GLY A 241 -0.89 -4.03 -13.30
CA GLY A 241 -2.17 -4.35 -13.93
C GLY A 241 -2.86 -5.60 -13.39
N GLU A 242 -2.21 -6.35 -12.51
CA GLU A 242 -2.77 -7.54 -11.90
C GLU A 242 -3.83 -7.21 -10.84
N LYS A 243 -4.91 -8.00 -10.81
CA LYS A 243 -5.99 -7.85 -9.83
C LYS A 243 -5.62 -8.51 -8.51
N VAL A 244 -5.91 -7.84 -7.42
CA VAL A 244 -5.60 -8.29 -6.07
C VAL A 244 -6.88 -8.33 -5.25
N ALA A 245 -7.12 -9.45 -4.57
CA ALA A 245 -8.17 -9.55 -3.58
C ALA A 245 -7.71 -8.87 -2.28
N LEU A 246 -8.53 -7.96 -1.78
CA LEU A 246 -8.30 -7.23 -0.53
C LEU A 246 -9.40 -7.60 0.46
N GLU A 247 -9.02 -7.86 1.70
CA GLU A 247 -9.95 -8.19 2.77
C GLU A 247 -9.81 -7.21 3.94
N ASN A 248 -10.93 -6.83 4.55
CA ASN A 248 -10.88 -6.10 5.81
C ASN A 248 -10.38 -7.01 6.96
N VAL A 249 -9.96 -6.41 8.07
CA VAL A 249 -9.42 -7.15 9.24
C VAL A 249 -10.36 -8.24 9.75
N THR A 250 -11.66 -8.00 9.69
CA THR A 250 -12.69 -8.96 10.14
C THR A 250 -13.04 -10.02 9.10
N ARG A 251 -12.48 -9.94 7.89
CA ARG A 251 -12.77 -10.82 6.74
C ARG A 251 -14.24 -10.93 6.38
N THR A 252 -15.00 -9.86 6.65
CA THR A 252 -16.43 -9.80 6.35
C THR A 252 -16.71 -9.17 4.99
N LYS A 253 -15.75 -8.40 4.45
CA LYS A 253 -15.86 -7.74 3.14
C LYS A 253 -14.59 -7.96 2.34
N THR A 254 -14.78 -8.25 1.06
CA THR A 254 -13.71 -8.40 0.07
C THR A 254 -13.84 -7.30 -0.97
N TYR A 255 -12.73 -6.67 -1.32
CA TYR A 255 -12.62 -5.66 -2.36
C TYR A 255 -11.66 -6.15 -3.43
N THR A 256 -11.75 -5.58 -4.62
CA THR A 256 -10.82 -5.87 -5.71
C THR A 256 -9.97 -4.64 -5.98
N GLY A 257 -8.68 -4.76 -5.77
CA GLY A 257 -7.69 -3.76 -6.16
C GLY A 257 -6.92 -4.15 -7.40
N THR A 258 -6.08 -3.26 -7.89
CA THR A 258 -5.18 -3.49 -9.04
C THR A 258 -3.79 -2.96 -8.69
N ILE A 259 -2.74 -3.71 -8.96
CA ILE A 259 -1.35 -3.24 -8.82
C ILE A 259 -1.11 -2.16 -9.88
N THR A 260 -0.91 -0.92 -9.44
CA THR A 260 -0.66 0.21 -10.35
C THR A 260 0.81 0.52 -10.50
N ARG A 261 1.59 0.31 -9.45
CA ARG A 261 3.02 0.63 -9.42
C ARG A 261 3.76 -0.35 -8.52
N ILE A 262 4.99 -0.63 -8.88
CA ILE A 262 5.95 -1.36 -8.05
C ILE A 262 7.16 -0.42 -7.92
N ASN A 263 7.58 -0.16 -6.69
CA ASN A 263 8.72 0.71 -6.43
C ASN A 263 10.00 0.07 -6.98
N ALA A 264 10.88 0.86 -7.59
CA ALA A 264 12.17 0.35 -8.08
C ALA A 264 13.25 0.28 -6.97
N LYS A 265 12.95 0.80 -5.77
CA LYS A 265 13.88 0.85 -4.64
C LYS A 265 13.54 -0.22 -3.62
N ILE A 266 14.51 -1.06 -3.29
CA ILE A 266 14.42 -2.02 -2.19
C ILE A 266 14.80 -1.30 -0.89
N ASP A 267 13.98 -1.44 0.14
CA ASP A 267 14.35 -1.06 1.50
C ASP A 267 15.41 -2.03 2.03
N GLN A 268 16.60 -1.51 2.35
CA GLN A 268 17.74 -2.34 2.75
C GLN A 268 17.60 -2.94 4.14
N ALA A 269 16.81 -2.31 5.02
CA ALA A 269 16.64 -2.78 6.39
C ALA A 269 15.65 -3.95 6.46
N SER A 270 14.55 -3.85 5.71
CA SER A 270 13.50 -4.88 5.69
C SER A 270 13.65 -5.87 4.54
N GLN A 271 14.52 -5.60 3.54
CA GLN A 271 14.67 -6.39 2.30
C GLN A 271 13.32 -6.53 1.54
N THR A 272 12.52 -5.46 1.56
CA THR A 272 11.22 -5.42 0.89
C THR A 272 11.17 -4.37 -0.22
N ILE A 273 10.22 -4.55 -1.12
CA ILE A 273 9.83 -3.60 -2.15
C ILE A 273 8.38 -3.21 -1.95
N ASP A 274 8.04 -1.95 -2.18
CA ASP A 274 6.66 -1.49 -2.07
C ASP A 274 5.90 -1.72 -3.38
N ALA A 275 4.82 -2.47 -3.32
CA ALA A 275 3.81 -2.53 -4.36
C ALA A 275 2.62 -1.66 -3.97
N ILE A 276 2.13 -0.85 -4.91
CA ILE A 276 1.00 0.06 -4.71
C ILE A 276 -0.22 -0.52 -5.40
N ILE A 277 -1.23 -0.82 -4.60
CA ILE A 277 -2.51 -1.37 -5.07
C ILE A 277 -3.55 -0.28 -5.01
N GLU A 278 -4.15 0.07 -6.15
CA GLU A 278 -5.27 1.01 -6.22
C GLU A 278 -6.58 0.25 -6.02
N VAL A 279 -7.45 0.81 -5.18
CA VAL A 279 -8.77 0.26 -4.89
C VAL A 279 -9.79 1.39 -4.80
N SER A 280 -10.97 1.17 -5.36
CA SER A 280 -12.07 2.13 -5.33
C SER A 280 -13.33 1.47 -4.79
N ASP A 281 -13.84 1.98 -3.67
CA ASP A 281 -15.10 1.58 -3.08
C ASP A 281 -15.61 2.67 -2.14
N ALA A 282 -16.94 2.83 -2.03
CA ALA A 282 -17.57 3.85 -1.21
C ALA A 282 -17.43 3.60 0.31
N ASP A 283 -17.25 2.34 0.70
CA ASP A 283 -17.12 1.95 2.12
C ASP A 283 -15.70 2.12 2.65
N LEU A 284 -14.72 2.31 1.76
CA LEU A 284 -13.33 2.48 2.13
C LEU A 284 -13.08 3.87 2.73
N LYS A 285 -12.18 3.92 3.69
CA LYS A 285 -11.75 5.15 4.35
C LYS A 285 -10.22 5.18 4.46
N GLU A 286 -9.69 6.37 4.45
CA GLU A 286 -8.27 6.58 4.75
C GLU A 286 -7.91 6.04 6.12
N GLY A 287 -6.71 5.45 6.22
CA GLY A 287 -6.21 4.80 7.43
C GLY A 287 -6.80 3.41 7.70
N MET A 288 -7.76 2.94 6.88
CA MET A 288 -8.31 1.60 7.04
C MET A 288 -7.23 0.56 6.75
N PHE A 289 -7.06 -0.37 7.70
CA PHE A 289 -6.13 -1.50 7.53
C PHE A 289 -6.79 -2.60 6.72
N VAL A 290 -6.11 -3.07 5.68
CA VAL A 290 -6.56 -4.15 4.80
C VAL A 290 -5.45 -5.15 4.53
N GLN A 291 -5.85 -6.39 4.28
CA GLN A 291 -4.98 -7.48 3.88
C GLN A 291 -5.13 -7.70 2.38
N ALA A 292 -4.02 -7.87 1.68
CA ALA A 292 -3.94 -8.14 0.26
C ALA A 292 -3.45 -9.57 0.02
N GLN A 293 -4.03 -10.25 -0.95
CA GLN A 293 -3.58 -11.56 -1.43
C GLN A 293 -3.05 -11.35 -2.86
N LEU A 294 -1.73 -11.19 -2.97
CA LEU A 294 -1.06 -11.00 -4.26
C LEU A 294 -0.84 -12.36 -4.92
N GLU A 295 -1.42 -12.57 -6.09
CA GLU A 295 -1.17 -13.77 -6.90
C GLU A 295 0.11 -13.51 -7.74
N ALA A 296 1.24 -14.07 -7.31
CA ALA A 296 2.54 -13.77 -7.92
C ALA A 296 2.81 -14.60 -9.16
N GLU A 297 2.72 -15.92 -9.06
CA GLU A 297 2.99 -16.85 -10.14
C GLU A 297 2.12 -18.10 -10.02
N LYS A 298 1.82 -18.73 -11.15
CA LYS A 298 1.17 -20.03 -11.21
C LYS A 298 2.20 -21.10 -11.51
N ILE A 299 2.36 -22.03 -10.59
CA ILE A 299 3.29 -23.13 -10.76
C ILE A 299 2.52 -24.35 -11.30
N ASP A 300 2.85 -24.74 -12.51
CA ASP A 300 2.28 -25.93 -13.14
C ASP A 300 2.93 -27.20 -12.61
N GLN A 301 2.16 -28.32 -12.60
CA GLN A 301 2.60 -29.62 -12.10
C GLN A 301 3.14 -29.56 -10.67
N ALA A 302 2.42 -28.88 -9.79
CA ALA A 302 2.79 -28.72 -8.40
C ALA A 302 1.63 -29.16 -7.48
N ILE A 303 1.95 -29.37 -6.21
CA ILE A 303 0.98 -29.60 -5.15
C ILE A 303 1.27 -28.66 -3.99
N GLU A 304 0.22 -28.25 -3.30
CA GLU A 304 0.33 -27.53 -2.03
C GLU A 304 0.13 -28.52 -0.88
N ILE A 305 1.07 -28.54 0.06
CA ILE A 305 1.04 -29.38 1.24
C ILE A 305 1.26 -28.55 2.50
N SER A 306 0.87 -29.10 3.67
CA SER A 306 1.25 -28.48 4.94
C SER A 306 2.76 -28.52 5.12
N ARG A 307 3.38 -27.38 5.47
CA ARG A 307 4.82 -27.27 5.73
C ARG A 307 5.30 -28.25 6.81
N SER A 308 4.43 -28.58 7.77
CA SER A 308 4.73 -29.55 8.83
C SER A 308 4.99 -30.98 8.35
N LEU A 309 4.65 -31.31 7.12
CA LEU A 309 4.90 -32.63 6.52
C LEU A 309 6.30 -32.77 5.94
N LEU A 310 6.97 -31.63 5.66
CA LEU A 310 8.34 -31.63 5.15
C LEU A 310 9.36 -31.94 6.25
N GLN A 311 10.29 -32.79 5.93
CA GLN A 311 11.45 -33.11 6.78
C GLN A 311 12.65 -32.32 6.26
N ASN A 312 13.25 -31.49 7.15
CA ASN A 312 14.38 -30.62 6.83
C ASN A 312 14.15 -29.74 5.58
N ASP A 313 12.89 -29.34 5.34
CA ASP A 313 12.45 -28.52 4.19
C ASP A 313 12.79 -29.11 2.79
N LYS A 314 13.12 -30.43 2.69
CA LYS A 314 13.57 -31.05 1.43
C LYS A 314 13.02 -32.45 1.17
N ALA A 315 12.37 -33.06 2.12
CA ALA A 315 11.93 -34.44 1.95
C ALA A 315 10.51 -34.66 2.52
N LEU A 316 9.79 -35.60 1.95
CA LEU A 316 8.43 -35.93 2.31
C LEU A 316 8.30 -37.47 2.56
N PHE A 317 7.53 -37.84 3.59
CA PHE A 317 7.22 -39.26 3.78
C PHE A 317 6.13 -39.74 2.83
N THR A 318 6.47 -40.73 2.02
CA THR A 318 5.56 -41.42 1.11
C THR A 318 5.28 -42.84 1.62
N VAL A 319 4.15 -43.41 1.26
CA VAL A 319 3.75 -44.78 1.61
C VAL A 319 3.88 -45.64 0.36
N GLN A 320 4.79 -46.63 0.42
CA GLN A 320 4.91 -47.68 -0.61
C GLN A 320 4.84 -49.04 0.06
N ASP A 321 3.97 -49.90 -0.42
CA ASP A 321 3.76 -51.28 0.11
C ASP A 321 3.57 -51.32 1.64
N SER A 322 2.78 -50.37 2.18
CA SER A 322 2.55 -50.17 3.62
C SER A 322 3.81 -49.84 4.43
N VAL A 323 4.86 -49.36 3.80
CA VAL A 323 6.09 -48.90 4.45
C VAL A 323 6.30 -47.42 4.14
N LEU A 324 6.68 -46.65 5.17
CA LEU A 324 7.09 -45.23 5.00
C LEU A 324 8.48 -45.17 4.38
N LYS A 325 8.59 -44.46 3.29
CA LYS A 325 9.85 -44.12 2.64
C LYS A 325 10.00 -42.59 2.58
N LEU A 326 11.20 -42.11 2.80
CA LEU A 326 11.53 -40.71 2.63
C LEU A 326 11.83 -40.46 1.15
N MET A 327 11.14 -39.50 0.54
CA MET A 327 11.35 -39.06 -0.84
C MET A 327 11.84 -37.60 -0.82
N GLU A 328 12.92 -37.34 -1.51
CA GLU A 328 13.37 -35.96 -1.73
C GLU A 328 12.41 -35.26 -2.68
N VAL A 329 12.08 -34.01 -2.38
CA VAL A 329 11.17 -33.17 -3.14
C VAL A 329 11.80 -31.81 -3.41
N ASN A 330 11.29 -31.09 -4.41
CA ASN A 330 11.76 -29.77 -4.78
C ASN A 330 10.74 -28.70 -4.37
N PRO A 331 10.86 -28.08 -3.17
CA PRO A 331 10.01 -26.98 -2.77
C PRO A 331 10.36 -25.74 -3.58
N VAL A 332 9.35 -25.13 -4.19
CA VAL A 332 9.48 -23.89 -4.98
C VAL A 332 8.96 -22.67 -4.24
N TYR A 333 8.11 -22.89 -3.22
CA TYR A 333 7.59 -21.79 -2.39
C TYR A 333 7.25 -22.29 -0.98
N PHE A 334 7.52 -21.42 0.02
CA PHE A 334 7.15 -21.64 1.41
C PHE A 334 6.28 -20.49 1.91
N SER A 335 5.12 -20.84 2.44
CA SER A 335 4.28 -19.97 3.26
C SER A 335 4.51 -20.30 4.75
N ASP A 336 3.88 -19.53 5.66
CA ASP A 336 3.91 -19.82 7.10
C ASP A 336 3.36 -21.22 7.42
N LYS A 337 2.33 -21.68 6.69
CA LYS A 337 1.60 -22.93 6.96
C LYS A 337 1.76 -24.00 5.88
N THR A 338 2.05 -23.59 4.66
CA THR A 338 2.05 -24.48 3.49
C THR A 338 3.37 -24.37 2.72
N ALA A 339 3.65 -25.37 1.91
CA ALA A 339 4.72 -25.35 0.93
C ALA A 339 4.20 -25.86 -0.41
N VAL A 340 4.62 -25.23 -1.49
CA VAL A 340 4.36 -25.68 -2.86
C VAL A 340 5.57 -26.46 -3.34
N ILE A 341 5.35 -27.71 -3.71
CA ILE A 341 6.40 -28.63 -4.16
C ILE A 341 6.15 -29.06 -5.59
N LYS A 342 7.22 -29.25 -6.33
CA LYS A 342 7.25 -29.71 -7.72
C LYS A 342 7.85 -31.11 -7.83
N ASP A 343 7.68 -31.72 -8.98
CA ASP A 343 8.33 -32.97 -9.37
C ASP A 343 7.94 -34.19 -8.52
N VAL A 344 6.76 -34.15 -7.86
CA VAL A 344 6.20 -35.32 -7.19
C VAL A 344 5.33 -36.08 -8.20
N PRO A 345 5.58 -37.37 -8.45
CA PRO A 345 4.76 -38.15 -9.40
C PRO A 345 3.30 -38.23 -8.98
N ASP A 346 2.38 -38.18 -9.96
CA ASP A 346 0.96 -38.36 -9.71
C ASP A 346 0.73 -39.74 -9.08
N ASN A 347 -0.32 -39.85 -8.27
CA ASN A 347 -0.70 -41.03 -7.49
C ASN A 347 0.32 -41.45 -6.41
N THR A 348 1.33 -40.60 -6.11
CA THR A 348 2.16 -40.85 -4.92
C THR A 348 1.32 -40.70 -3.67
N VAL A 349 1.40 -41.69 -2.77
CA VAL A 349 0.65 -41.70 -1.51
C VAL A 349 1.51 -41.00 -0.43
N ILE A 350 1.00 -39.92 0.11
CA ILE A 350 1.66 -39.11 1.17
C ILE A 350 0.88 -39.18 2.47
N ILE A 351 1.54 -38.93 3.61
CA ILE A 351 0.86 -38.87 4.91
C ILE A 351 0.24 -37.49 5.12
N GLN A 352 -0.96 -37.42 5.70
CA GLN A 352 -1.66 -36.17 6.02
C GLN A 352 -1.21 -35.52 7.35
N SER A 353 -0.62 -36.32 8.26
CA SER A 353 -0.22 -35.81 9.58
C SER A 353 0.94 -36.62 10.15
N LEU A 354 2.02 -35.90 10.50
CA LEU A 354 3.18 -36.47 11.23
C LEU A 354 2.91 -36.68 12.71
N TYR A 355 1.89 -36.06 13.28
CA TYR A 355 1.62 -36.10 14.72
C TYR A 355 1.26 -37.53 15.19
N GLN A 356 0.60 -38.33 14.36
CA GLN A 356 0.26 -39.71 14.66
C GLN A 356 1.45 -40.66 14.59
N VAL A 357 2.50 -40.31 13.83
CA VAL A 357 3.67 -41.15 13.64
C VAL A 357 4.68 -41.00 14.77
N LEU A 358 4.85 -39.77 15.27
CA LEU A 358 5.90 -39.40 16.25
C LEU A 358 5.49 -39.63 17.71
N MET A 359 4.24 -39.44 18.09
CA MET A 359 3.80 -39.50 19.49
C MET A 359 3.85 -40.91 20.12
N LYS A 360 4.05 -41.98 19.35
CA LYS A 360 4.24 -43.33 19.87
C LYS A 360 5.66 -43.90 19.73
N ALA A 361 6.60 -43.12 19.28
CA ALA A 361 8.00 -43.52 19.23
C ALA A 361 8.80 -43.15 20.51
N CYS A 362 8.16 -42.46 21.44
CA CYS A 362 8.78 -41.96 22.70
C CYS A 362 8.11 -42.57 23.95
N LEU A 363 7.41 -43.72 23.86
CA LEU A 363 6.93 -44.49 25.01
C LEU A 363 7.59 -45.85 25.06
#